data_a51ef4f8cfcc55356c2b3eb3d8861ddc
#
_entry.id   a51ef4f8cfcc55356c2b3eb3d8861ddc
#
_cell.length_a   1.000
_cell.length_b   1.000
_cell.length_c   1.000
_cell.angle_alpha   90.00
_cell.angle_beta   90.00
_cell.angle_gamma   90.00
#
_symmetry.space_group_name_H-M   'P 1'
#
loop_
_entity.id
_entity.type
_entity.pdbx_description
1 polymer ?
#
loop_
_entity_poly.entity_id
_entity_poly.type
_entity_poly.pdbx_seq_one_letter_code
_entity_poly.pdbx_strand_id
1 'polypeptide(L)'
;MKYNKFVFILLIYLSIFMNAYSIEPEIFVQSTVNRASKVLSQDLTKEKKIEKLKIIAEETVDIRGIGFYTLGGARKNLNDVDKKKYAKLFKKYFLKSFSSRLAEYTNPEIDVQNKKILNENYTIVNSVLKETNERPEIKIDWRIYTKNPKNPLIRDLIIEGLSLARTQKEEFASILSSNNGDINSLFKTLENFSKN
;
A
#
# COMPACT_ATOMS: atom_id res chain seq x y z
N MET A 1 -34.03 -38.85 28.98
CA MET A 1 -34.00 -38.01 27.75
C MET A 1 -34.00 -36.49 28.03
N LYS A 2 -33.37 -36.03 29.13
CA LYS A 2 -33.26 -34.59 29.50
C LYS A 2 -31.86 -33.97 29.22
N TYR A 3 -30.84 -34.79 28.95
CA TYR A 3 -29.46 -34.32 28.79
C TYR A 3 -29.15 -33.72 27.37
N ASN A 4 -29.94 -34.14 26.35
CA ASN A 4 -29.67 -33.66 24.97
C ASN A 4 -30.00 -32.18 24.72
N LYS A 5 -30.93 -31.59 25.49
CA LYS A 5 -31.26 -30.17 25.31
C LYS A 5 -30.22 -29.24 25.92
N PHE A 6 -29.56 -29.63 27.01
CA PHE A 6 -28.51 -28.83 27.65
C PHE A 6 -27.22 -28.83 26.83
N VAL A 7 -26.85 -29.95 26.22
CA VAL A 7 -25.69 -30.07 25.35
C VAL A 7 -25.88 -29.24 24.08
N PHE A 8 -27.12 -29.19 23.53
CA PHE A 8 -27.42 -28.39 22.34
C PHE A 8 -27.36 -26.88 22.62
N ILE A 9 -27.83 -26.42 23.77
CA ILE A 9 -27.76 -25.01 24.19
C ILE A 9 -26.30 -24.61 24.46
N LEU A 10 -25.45 -25.46 25.02
CA LEU A 10 -24.05 -25.22 25.25
C LEU A 10 -23.27 -25.12 23.95
N LEU A 11 -23.60 -25.95 22.95
CA LEU A 11 -22.97 -25.87 21.60
C LEU A 11 -23.36 -24.59 20.83
N ILE A 12 -24.56 -24.08 21.00
CA ILE A 12 -25.03 -22.82 20.41
C ILE A 12 -24.30 -21.63 21.07
N TYR A 13 -24.05 -21.69 22.39
CA TYR A 13 -23.32 -20.62 23.09
C TYR A 13 -21.82 -20.57 22.71
N LEU A 14 -21.20 -21.72 22.39
CA LEU A 14 -19.79 -21.76 21.94
C LEU A 14 -19.59 -21.21 20.51
N SER A 15 -20.63 -21.21 19.68
CA SER A 15 -20.54 -20.70 18.29
C SER A 15 -20.62 -19.16 18.18
N ILE A 16 -20.96 -18.45 19.25
CA ILE A 16 -21.15 -16.98 19.25
C ILE A 16 -19.81 -16.21 19.45
N PHE A 17 -18.72 -16.88 19.83
CA PHE A 17 -17.43 -16.24 20.10
C PHE A 17 -16.40 -16.39 18.97
N MET A 18 -16.82 -16.56 17.72
CA MET A 18 -15.92 -16.26 16.61
C MET A 18 -15.83 -14.74 16.46
N ASN A 19 -15.05 -14.11 17.36
CA ASN A 19 -14.60 -12.74 17.15
C ASN A 19 -13.93 -12.70 15.78
N ALA A 20 -14.56 -12.07 14.81
CA ALA A 20 -13.92 -11.70 13.56
C ALA A 20 -12.81 -10.72 13.93
N TYR A 21 -11.56 -11.20 14.00
CA TYR A 21 -10.40 -10.38 14.32
C TYR A 21 -10.24 -9.39 13.17
N SER A 22 -10.76 -8.19 13.35
CA SER A 22 -10.59 -7.07 12.43
C SER A 22 -9.36 -6.27 12.86
N ILE A 23 -8.51 -5.92 11.93
CA ILE A 23 -7.40 -4.99 12.19
C ILE A 23 -7.91 -3.58 11.92
N GLU A 24 -7.96 -2.76 12.96
CA GLU A 24 -8.34 -1.35 12.83
C GLU A 24 -7.33 -0.62 11.92
N PRO A 25 -7.81 0.17 10.93
CA PRO A 25 -6.94 0.83 9.95
C PRO A 25 -5.87 1.73 10.58
N GLU A 26 -6.15 2.42 11.68
CA GLU A 26 -5.16 3.25 12.38
C GLU A 26 -4.06 2.41 13.01
N ILE A 27 -4.42 1.28 13.62
CA ILE A 27 -3.45 0.35 14.21
C ILE A 27 -2.58 -0.27 13.12
N PHE A 28 -3.18 -0.60 11.97
CA PHE A 28 -2.44 -1.09 10.81
C PHE A 28 -1.42 -0.08 10.30
N VAL A 29 -1.84 1.18 10.11
CA VAL A 29 -0.94 2.26 9.66
C VAL A 29 0.14 2.51 10.70
N GLN A 30 -0.22 2.62 11.99
CA GLN A 30 0.76 2.84 13.06
C GLN A 30 1.80 1.72 13.13
N SER A 31 1.37 0.46 13.01
CA SER A 31 2.28 -0.68 12.98
C SER A 31 3.22 -0.64 11.77
N THR A 32 2.69 -0.28 10.59
CA THR A 32 3.47 -0.15 9.35
C THR A 32 4.52 0.95 9.47
N VAL A 33 4.12 2.11 9.98
CA VAL A 33 5.00 3.27 10.24
C VAL A 33 6.10 2.89 11.24
N ASN A 34 5.74 2.29 12.37
CA ASN A 34 6.71 1.89 13.39
C ASN A 34 7.76 0.91 12.85
N ARG A 35 7.34 -0.04 12.02
CA ARG A 35 8.25 -0.99 11.35
C ARG A 35 9.21 -0.27 10.40
N ALA A 36 8.70 0.65 9.57
CA ALA A 36 9.52 1.42 8.64
C ALA A 36 10.50 2.35 9.39
N SER A 37 10.03 3.11 10.38
CA SER A 37 10.88 4.00 11.20
C SER A 37 11.98 3.21 11.93
N LYS A 38 11.65 2.02 12.46
CA LYS A 38 12.64 1.13 13.10
C LYS A 38 13.74 0.71 12.11
N VAL A 39 13.42 0.43 10.84
CA VAL A 39 14.43 0.12 9.82
C VAL A 39 15.28 1.33 9.51
N LEU A 40 14.67 2.51 9.39
CA LEU A 40 15.35 3.76 9.04
C LEU A 40 16.29 4.27 10.14
N SER A 41 15.97 4.00 11.41
CA SER A 41 16.80 4.38 12.57
C SER A 41 17.98 3.43 12.84
N GLN A 42 18.02 2.24 12.20
CA GLN A 42 19.12 1.31 12.37
C GLN A 42 20.40 1.80 11.69
N ASP A 43 21.55 1.47 12.28
CA ASP A 43 22.86 1.66 11.65
C ASP A 43 23.10 0.57 10.59
N LEU A 44 22.46 0.75 9.43
CA LEU A 44 22.53 -0.13 8.27
C LEU A 44 22.90 0.67 7.03
N THR A 45 23.54 0.00 6.07
CA THR A 45 23.75 0.61 4.75
C THR A 45 22.42 0.93 4.07
N LYS A 46 22.40 1.90 3.16
CA LYS A 46 21.21 2.31 2.41
C LYS A 46 20.57 1.12 1.68
N GLU A 47 21.38 0.24 1.10
CA GLU A 47 20.93 -0.96 0.39
C GLU A 47 20.19 -1.92 1.31
N LYS A 48 20.73 -2.18 2.49
CA LYS A 48 20.07 -3.04 3.51
C LYS A 48 18.76 -2.42 4.02
N LYS A 49 18.71 -1.10 4.20
CA LYS A 49 17.45 -0.40 4.53
C LYS A 49 16.42 -0.59 3.42
N ILE A 50 16.82 -0.38 2.15
CA ILE A 50 15.95 -0.58 0.98
C ILE A 50 15.39 -2.00 0.94
N GLU A 51 16.20 -3.04 1.13
CA GLU A 51 15.73 -4.43 1.13
C GLU A 51 14.68 -4.69 2.23
N LYS A 52 14.92 -4.21 3.44
CA LYS A 52 13.95 -4.36 4.53
C LYS A 52 12.65 -3.58 4.28
N LEU A 53 12.74 -2.39 3.70
CA LEU A 53 11.58 -1.59 3.33
C LEU A 53 10.75 -2.23 2.21
N LYS A 54 11.38 -2.91 1.25
CA LYS A 54 10.68 -3.70 0.22
C LYS A 54 9.81 -4.80 0.84
N ILE A 55 10.33 -5.51 1.85
CA ILE A 55 9.58 -6.56 2.55
C ILE A 55 8.33 -5.95 3.21
N ILE A 56 8.50 -4.83 3.93
CA ILE A 56 7.36 -4.14 4.56
C ILE A 56 6.33 -3.72 3.50
N ALA A 57 6.78 -3.15 2.38
CA ALA A 57 5.90 -2.74 1.30
C ALA A 57 5.15 -3.93 0.67
N GLU A 58 5.81 -5.06 0.46
CA GLU A 58 5.17 -6.28 -0.09
C GLU A 58 4.05 -6.82 0.81
N GLU A 59 4.19 -6.69 2.12
CA GLU A 59 3.22 -7.16 3.10
C GLU A 59 2.05 -6.19 3.31
N THR A 60 2.30 -4.88 3.16
CA THR A 60 1.33 -3.85 3.58
C THR A 60 0.68 -3.08 2.43
N VAL A 61 1.22 -3.16 1.21
CA VAL A 61 0.73 -2.41 0.05
C VAL A 61 0.07 -3.33 -0.97
N ASP A 62 -1.12 -2.97 -1.46
CA ASP A 62 -1.72 -3.63 -2.62
C ASP A 62 -1.04 -3.19 -3.93
N ILE A 63 0.21 -3.62 -4.11
CA ILE A 63 1.03 -3.24 -5.27
C ILE A 63 0.34 -3.61 -6.58
N ARG A 64 -0.33 -4.78 -6.62
CA ARG A 64 -1.06 -5.22 -7.82
C ARG A 64 -2.27 -4.31 -8.11
N GLY A 65 -3.04 -3.98 -7.08
CA GLY A 65 -4.20 -3.11 -7.22
C GLY A 65 -3.83 -1.71 -7.66
N ILE A 66 -2.76 -1.13 -7.07
CA ILE A 66 -2.20 0.15 -7.49
C ILE A 66 -1.73 0.06 -8.95
N GLY A 67 -0.97 -0.97 -9.32
CA GLY A 67 -0.49 -1.16 -10.68
C GLY A 67 -1.62 -1.17 -11.70
N PHE A 68 -2.69 -1.94 -11.49
CA PHE A 68 -3.83 -1.94 -12.39
C PHE A 68 -4.64 -0.62 -12.39
N TYR A 69 -4.61 0.12 -11.30
CA TYR A 69 -5.19 1.47 -11.27
C TYR A 69 -4.38 2.44 -12.15
N THR A 70 -3.04 2.36 -12.12
CA THR A 70 -2.16 3.26 -12.88
C THR A 70 -2.22 3.02 -14.39
N LEU A 71 -2.63 1.84 -14.87
CA LEU A 71 -2.91 1.59 -16.29
C LEU A 71 -4.15 2.35 -16.81
N GLY A 72 -5.05 2.75 -15.92
CA GLY A 72 -6.30 3.43 -16.31
C GLY A 72 -7.11 2.64 -17.34
N GLY A 73 -7.49 3.32 -18.43
CA GLY A 73 -8.26 2.74 -19.55
C GLY A 73 -7.51 1.68 -20.35
N ALA A 74 -6.19 1.80 -20.46
CA ALA A 74 -5.35 0.87 -21.23
C ALA A 74 -5.48 -0.59 -20.73
N ARG A 75 -5.76 -0.78 -19.43
CA ARG A 75 -5.98 -2.11 -18.85
C ARG A 75 -7.04 -2.94 -19.56
N LYS A 76 -8.07 -2.28 -20.15
CA LYS A 76 -9.19 -2.98 -20.81
C LYS A 76 -8.76 -3.67 -22.10
N ASN A 77 -7.73 -3.14 -22.75
CA ASN A 77 -7.25 -3.61 -24.05
C ASN A 77 -6.10 -4.62 -23.94
N LEU A 78 -5.60 -4.89 -22.72
CA LEU A 78 -4.51 -5.84 -22.51
C LEU A 78 -5.04 -7.28 -22.44
N ASN A 79 -4.35 -8.20 -23.12
CA ASN A 79 -4.53 -9.62 -22.93
C ASN A 79 -3.94 -10.09 -21.59
N ASP A 80 -4.16 -11.33 -21.20
CA ASP A 80 -3.73 -11.84 -19.89
C ASP A 80 -2.20 -12.00 -19.78
N VAL A 81 -1.49 -12.21 -20.89
CA VAL A 81 -0.02 -12.27 -20.93
C VAL A 81 0.57 -10.91 -20.60
N ASP A 82 0.07 -9.86 -21.26
CA ASP A 82 0.51 -8.49 -21.03
C ASP A 82 0.13 -7.98 -19.62
N LYS A 83 -1.05 -8.34 -19.11
CA LYS A 83 -1.43 -8.05 -17.72
C LYS A 83 -0.47 -8.69 -16.71
N LYS A 84 -0.05 -9.94 -16.95
CA LYS A 84 0.93 -10.63 -16.09
C LYS A 84 2.31 -9.98 -16.21
N LYS A 85 2.75 -9.66 -17.43
CA LYS A 85 4.02 -8.97 -17.68
C LYS A 85 4.03 -7.61 -16.98
N TYR A 86 2.99 -6.81 -17.18
CA TYR A 86 2.84 -5.51 -16.52
C TYR A 86 2.92 -5.62 -15.00
N ALA A 87 2.12 -6.50 -14.38
CA ALA A 87 2.11 -6.68 -12.93
C ALA A 87 3.50 -7.00 -12.37
N LYS A 88 4.29 -7.84 -13.06
CA LYS A 88 5.67 -8.16 -12.68
C LYS A 88 6.61 -6.95 -12.80
N LEU A 89 6.51 -6.20 -13.88
CA LEU A 89 7.33 -5.00 -14.11
C LEU A 89 6.97 -3.89 -13.14
N PHE A 90 5.67 -3.63 -12.95
CA PHE A 90 5.20 -2.63 -12.01
C PHE A 90 5.62 -2.95 -10.58
N LYS A 91 5.53 -4.21 -10.14
CA LYS A 91 6.01 -4.61 -8.81
C LYS A 91 7.48 -4.25 -8.60
N LYS A 92 8.35 -4.56 -9.56
CA LYS A 92 9.78 -4.22 -9.49
C LYS A 92 10.00 -2.71 -9.44
N TYR A 93 9.35 -1.98 -10.33
CA TYR A 93 9.39 -0.53 -10.39
C TYR A 93 8.96 0.10 -9.06
N PHE A 94 7.77 -0.29 -8.58
CA PHE A 94 7.20 0.24 -7.34
C PHE A 94 8.12 -0.01 -6.14
N LEU A 95 8.55 -1.24 -5.95
CA LEU A 95 9.40 -1.60 -4.81
C LEU A 95 10.72 -0.84 -4.83
N LYS A 96 11.33 -0.68 -6.01
CA LYS A 96 12.58 0.09 -6.15
C LYS A 96 12.35 1.57 -5.88
N SER A 97 11.40 2.19 -6.58
CA SER A 97 11.11 3.62 -6.46
C SER A 97 10.72 4.01 -5.03
N PHE A 98 9.76 3.30 -4.45
CA PHE A 98 9.21 3.59 -3.13
C PHE A 98 10.24 3.39 -2.02
N SER A 99 10.92 2.23 -2.01
CA SER A 99 11.88 1.92 -0.95
C SER A 99 13.13 2.80 -1.01
N SER A 100 13.59 3.17 -2.21
CA SER A 100 14.74 4.09 -2.36
C SER A 100 14.42 5.48 -1.81
N ARG A 101 13.20 6.00 -2.08
CA ARG A 101 12.76 7.29 -1.55
C ARG A 101 12.62 7.27 -0.03
N LEU A 102 12.02 6.20 0.53
CA LEU A 102 11.92 6.07 1.98
C LEU A 102 13.29 5.98 2.66
N ALA A 103 14.25 5.31 2.05
CA ALA A 103 15.60 5.15 2.62
C ALA A 103 16.42 6.45 2.69
N GLU A 104 15.92 7.56 2.14
CA GLU A 104 16.51 8.90 2.27
C GLU A 104 16.13 9.59 3.58
N TYR A 105 15.07 9.12 4.25
CA TYR A 105 14.66 9.69 5.53
C TYR A 105 15.50 9.11 6.66
N THR A 106 15.91 9.99 7.57
CA THR A 106 16.58 9.62 8.82
C THR A 106 15.62 9.87 9.97
N ASN A 107 15.35 8.85 10.78
CA ASN A 107 14.47 8.92 11.96
C ASN A 107 13.14 9.67 11.73
N PRO A 108 12.33 9.30 10.73
CA PRO A 108 11.06 9.98 10.50
C PRO A 108 10.10 9.71 11.67
N GLU A 109 9.52 10.77 12.21
CA GLU A 109 8.46 10.68 13.21
C GLU A 109 7.12 10.96 12.55
N ILE A 110 6.27 9.94 12.47
CA ILE A 110 4.92 10.04 11.91
C ILE A 110 3.92 9.82 13.04
N ASP A 111 3.05 10.80 13.24
CA ASP A 111 1.95 10.78 14.20
C ASP A 111 0.65 10.40 13.49
N VAL A 112 0.12 9.21 13.80
CA VAL A 112 -1.16 8.74 13.26
C VAL A 112 -2.28 9.31 14.12
N GLN A 113 -3.18 10.07 13.51
CA GLN A 113 -4.15 10.91 14.23
C GLN A 113 -5.55 10.28 14.27
N ASN A 114 -6.24 10.25 13.14
CA ASN A 114 -7.62 9.82 13.04
C ASN A 114 -7.92 9.09 11.74
N LYS A 115 -9.15 8.55 11.62
CA LYS A 115 -9.62 7.92 10.39
C LYS A 115 -10.94 8.52 9.91
N LYS A 116 -11.17 8.39 8.60
CA LYS A 116 -12.43 8.70 7.94
C LYS A 116 -12.83 7.53 7.05
N ILE A 117 -13.94 6.88 7.36
CA ILE A 117 -14.50 5.84 6.51
C ILE A 117 -15.06 6.50 5.25
N LEU A 118 -14.56 6.12 4.07
CA LEU A 118 -15.05 6.61 2.78
C LEU A 118 -16.25 5.80 2.29
N ASN A 119 -16.17 4.48 2.43
CA ASN A 119 -17.21 3.52 2.09
C ASN A 119 -16.86 2.15 2.70
N GLU A 120 -17.65 1.11 2.40
CA GLU A 120 -17.43 -0.25 2.90
C GLU A 120 -16.06 -0.87 2.60
N ASN A 121 -15.36 -0.39 1.56
CA ASN A 121 -14.10 -0.94 1.08
C ASN A 121 -12.89 -0.07 1.37
N TYR A 122 -13.08 1.19 1.78
CA TYR A 122 -11.99 2.16 1.91
C TYR A 122 -12.13 3.06 3.13
N THR A 123 -11.01 3.18 3.83
CA THR A 123 -10.83 4.14 4.93
C THR A 123 -9.62 5.01 4.65
N ILE A 124 -9.71 6.31 4.94
CA ILE A 124 -8.55 7.19 5.03
C ILE A 124 -8.09 7.22 6.49
N VAL A 125 -6.80 7.02 6.68
CA VAL A 125 -6.13 7.29 7.96
C VAL A 125 -5.28 8.53 7.78
N ASN A 126 -5.46 9.52 8.64
CA ASN A 126 -4.71 10.76 8.61
C ASN A 126 -3.48 10.65 9.50
N SER A 127 -2.37 11.18 9.06
CA SER A 127 -1.16 11.29 9.84
C SER A 127 -0.35 12.53 9.47
N VAL A 128 0.61 12.84 10.32
CA VAL A 128 1.52 13.96 10.14
C VAL A 128 2.95 13.46 10.29
N LEU A 129 3.79 13.70 9.29
CA LEU A 129 5.23 13.60 9.43
C LEU A 129 5.73 14.88 10.08
N LYS A 130 6.27 14.77 11.29
CA LYS A 130 6.68 15.91 12.10
C LYS A 130 7.77 16.75 11.41
N GLU A 131 7.75 18.03 11.70
CA GLU A 131 8.77 18.95 11.25
C GLU A 131 10.15 18.61 11.80
N THR A 132 11.18 19.05 11.11
CA THR A 132 12.57 19.06 11.55
C THR A 132 13.18 20.43 11.22
N ASN A 133 14.40 20.70 11.68
CA ASN A 133 15.10 21.94 11.31
C ASN A 133 15.27 22.11 9.78
N GLU A 134 15.19 21.03 9.02
CA GLU A 134 15.43 21.00 7.56
C GLU A 134 14.14 20.87 6.74
N ARG A 135 13.01 20.56 7.39
CA ARG A 135 11.78 20.20 6.69
C ARG A 135 10.55 20.62 7.50
N PRO A 136 9.53 21.26 6.88
CA PRO A 136 8.26 21.54 7.51
C PRO A 136 7.48 20.25 7.84
N GLU A 137 6.45 20.39 8.65
CA GLU A 137 5.43 19.35 8.84
C GLU A 137 4.79 18.98 7.51
N ILE A 138 4.50 17.68 7.30
CA ILE A 138 3.88 17.15 6.07
C ILE A 138 2.68 16.30 6.44
N LYS A 139 1.53 16.62 5.87
CA LYS A 139 0.30 15.82 6.01
C LYS A 139 0.34 14.62 5.08
N ILE A 140 0.03 13.44 5.63
CA ILE A 140 -0.02 12.18 4.88
C ILE A 140 -1.34 11.49 5.18
N ASP A 141 -2.14 11.32 4.14
CA ASP A 141 -3.38 10.55 4.20
C ASP A 141 -3.14 9.18 3.55
N TRP A 142 -3.44 8.12 4.30
CA TRP A 142 -3.29 6.74 3.88
C TRP A 142 -4.64 6.21 3.42
N ARG A 143 -4.80 5.88 2.14
CA ARG A 143 -6.00 5.21 1.66
C ARG A 143 -5.85 3.70 1.85
N ILE A 144 -6.59 3.18 2.80
CA ILE A 144 -6.56 1.78 3.19
C ILE A 144 -7.72 1.03 2.54
N TYR A 145 -7.42 -0.09 1.89
CA TYR A 145 -8.42 -1.03 1.40
C TYR A 145 -8.81 -1.99 2.51
N THR A 146 -10.07 -1.93 2.93
CA THR A 146 -10.60 -2.58 4.14
C THR A 146 -11.63 -3.67 3.83
N LYS A 147 -11.81 -4.03 2.55
CA LYS A 147 -12.75 -5.10 2.16
C LYS A 147 -12.46 -6.44 2.86
N ASN A 148 -11.19 -6.73 3.10
CA ASN A 148 -10.79 -7.82 3.98
C ASN A 148 -10.28 -7.23 5.30
N PRO A 149 -11.12 -7.16 6.35
CA PRO A 149 -10.75 -6.51 7.60
C PRO A 149 -9.63 -7.27 8.37
N LYS A 150 -9.38 -8.54 8.02
CA LYS A 150 -8.27 -9.31 8.61
C LYS A 150 -6.92 -9.01 7.94
N ASN A 151 -6.94 -8.41 6.76
CA ASN A 151 -5.75 -8.10 5.99
C ASN A 151 -5.94 -6.79 5.21
N PRO A 152 -5.99 -5.64 5.90
CA PRO A 152 -6.05 -4.33 5.24
C PRO A 152 -4.77 -4.09 4.44
N LEU A 153 -4.87 -3.31 3.34
CA LEU A 153 -3.74 -2.97 2.47
C LEU A 153 -3.77 -1.50 2.09
N ILE A 154 -2.59 -0.90 2.00
CA ILE A 154 -2.43 0.48 1.50
C ILE A 154 -2.69 0.49 -0.01
N ARG A 155 -3.57 1.37 -0.47
CA ARG A 155 -3.92 1.58 -1.89
C ARG A 155 -3.45 2.91 -2.44
N ASP A 156 -3.13 3.88 -1.59
CA ASP A 156 -2.63 5.19 -1.98
C ASP A 156 -2.00 5.90 -0.79
N LEU A 157 -1.06 6.77 -1.08
CA LEU A 157 -0.59 7.81 -0.18
C LEU A 157 -0.92 9.17 -0.80
N ILE A 158 -1.56 10.02 -0.03
CA ILE A 158 -1.92 11.38 -0.43
C ILE A 158 -1.08 12.31 0.43
N ILE A 159 -0.10 12.94 -0.17
CA ILE A 159 0.87 13.82 0.51
C ILE A 159 0.52 15.26 0.17
N GLU A 160 0.21 16.08 1.18
CA GLU A 160 -0.24 17.46 0.98
C GLU A 160 -1.38 17.57 -0.05
N GLY A 161 -2.33 16.62 -0.03
CA GLY A 161 -3.45 16.57 -0.97
C GLY A 161 -3.14 15.93 -2.33
N LEU A 162 -1.88 15.61 -2.64
CA LEU A 162 -1.45 15.00 -3.89
C LEU A 162 -1.44 13.46 -3.77
N SER A 163 -2.32 12.80 -4.51
CA SER A 163 -2.38 11.33 -4.60
C SER A 163 -1.24 10.78 -5.44
N LEU A 164 -0.36 9.97 -4.83
CA LEU A 164 0.77 9.36 -5.54
C LEU A 164 0.31 8.37 -6.62
N ALA A 165 -0.73 7.59 -6.33
CA ALA A 165 -1.28 6.65 -7.30
C ALA A 165 -1.91 7.37 -8.52
N ARG A 166 -2.56 8.53 -8.30
CA ARG A 166 -3.10 9.34 -9.39
C ARG A 166 -2.00 9.95 -10.24
N THR A 167 -1.00 10.56 -9.62
CA THR A 167 0.17 11.13 -10.32
C THR A 167 0.84 10.08 -11.19
N GLN A 168 1.06 8.88 -10.66
CA GLN A 168 1.65 7.78 -11.42
C GLN A 168 0.77 7.33 -12.59
N LYS A 169 -0.57 7.34 -12.42
CA LYS A 169 -1.51 7.04 -13.50
C LYS A 169 -1.41 8.08 -14.62
N GLU A 170 -1.31 9.35 -14.28
CA GLU A 170 -1.20 10.45 -15.25
C GLU A 170 0.14 10.37 -16.01
N GLU A 171 1.24 10.05 -15.33
CA GLU A 171 2.54 9.82 -15.94
C GLU A 171 2.49 8.66 -16.95
N PHE A 172 1.91 7.51 -16.57
CA PHE A 172 1.80 6.37 -17.47
C PHE A 172 0.86 6.63 -18.65
N ALA A 173 -0.21 7.38 -18.42
CA ALA A 173 -1.10 7.83 -19.50
C ALA A 173 -0.37 8.72 -20.49
N SER A 174 0.50 9.62 -20.02
CA SER A 174 1.35 10.46 -20.88
C SER A 174 2.32 9.62 -21.71
N ILE A 175 3.01 8.63 -21.11
CA ILE A 175 3.91 7.73 -21.84
C ILE A 175 3.16 7.00 -22.95
N LEU A 176 1.98 6.43 -22.64
CA LEU A 176 1.17 5.71 -23.62
C LEU A 176 0.67 6.65 -24.73
N SER A 177 0.16 7.83 -24.38
CA SER A 177 -0.31 8.81 -25.36
C SER A 177 0.78 9.26 -26.33
N SER A 178 1.99 9.52 -25.83
CA SER A 178 3.15 9.91 -26.65
C SER A 178 3.67 8.78 -27.55
N ASN A 179 3.21 7.54 -27.35
CA ASN A 179 3.61 6.37 -28.12
C ASN A 179 2.39 5.65 -28.77
N ASN A 180 1.37 6.40 -29.19
CA ASN A 180 0.18 5.89 -29.88
C ASN A 180 -0.54 4.75 -29.12
N GLY A 181 -0.47 4.74 -27.80
CA GLY A 181 -1.09 3.71 -26.96
C GLY A 181 -0.31 2.39 -26.89
N ASP A 182 0.90 2.29 -27.46
CA ASP A 182 1.70 1.06 -27.43
C ASP A 182 2.15 0.74 -26.02
N ILE A 183 1.65 -0.36 -25.47
CA ILE A 183 1.98 -0.83 -24.11
C ILE A 183 3.46 -1.22 -23.97
N ASN A 184 4.14 -1.59 -25.06
CA ASN A 184 5.55 -1.97 -25.01
C ASN A 184 6.45 -0.78 -24.67
N SER A 185 6.03 0.43 -24.99
CA SER A 185 6.73 1.66 -24.57
C SER A 185 6.76 1.78 -23.05
N LEU A 186 5.62 1.52 -22.38
CA LEU A 186 5.54 1.52 -20.93
C LEU A 186 6.34 0.35 -20.32
N PHE A 187 6.27 -0.85 -20.89
CA PHE A 187 7.10 -1.98 -20.44
C PHE A 187 8.59 -1.65 -20.48
N LYS A 188 9.07 -1.05 -21.59
CA LYS A 188 10.46 -0.64 -21.73
C LYS A 188 10.86 0.41 -20.70
N THR A 189 10.00 1.37 -20.41
CA THR A 189 10.25 2.38 -19.37
C THR A 189 10.41 1.72 -18.00
N LEU A 190 9.49 0.81 -17.60
CA LEU A 190 9.56 0.11 -16.34
C LEU A 190 10.78 -0.82 -16.23
N GLU A 191 11.15 -1.49 -17.33
CA GLU A 191 12.34 -2.36 -17.40
C GLU A 191 13.62 -1.56 -17.24
N ASN A 192 13.76 -0.43 -17.94
CA ASN A 192 14.94 0.44 -17.85
C ASN A 192 15.11 1.01 -16.44
N PHE A 193 14.03 1.50 -15.82
CA PHE A 193 14.07 1.99 -14.44
C PHE A 193 14.53 0.89 -13.46
N SER A 194 14.13 -0.36 -13.70
CA SER A 194 14.47 -1.48 -12.82
C SER A 194 15.92 -1.93 -12.93
N LYS A 195 16.61 -1.66 -14.07
CA LYS A 195 18.01 -2.03 -14.31
C LYS A 195 19.00 -1.02 -13.75
N ASN A 196 18.67 0.27 -13.79
CA ASN A 196 19.46 1.37 -13.23
C ASN A 196 19.28 1.48 -11.71
#